data_7bed7bad51468554dd6f282257de524c
#
_entry.id   7bed7bad51468554dd6f282257de524c
#
_cell.length_a   1.000
_cell.length_b   1.000
_cell.length_c   1.000
_cell.angle_alpha   90.00
_cell.angle_beta   90.00
_cell.angle_gamma   90.00
#
_symmetry.space_group_name_H-M   'P 1'
#
loop_
_entity.id
_entity.type
_entity.pdbx_description
1 polymer ?
#
loop_
_entity_poly.entity_id
_entity_poly.type
_entity_poly.pdbx_seq_one_letter_code
_entity_poly.pdbx_strand_id
1 'polypeptide(L)'
;YSRRRRRRALGRIHCSETQRMQKKGDPMKQDLYNNIVTYIIENQTKFYRLAFSYVHNQEDALDIVQNAICKALEHYGSLKNEQAVRTWFYRILVNESLLFLKKQEKFLSNEEEAADIPYDEKGYETVDDLYDHIAQLDPDVQTIIKLRFFEELPLKDIAEVTNMNLNTVKAKLYRGLKLLKQNIQEVDL
;
A
#
# COMPACT_ATOMS: atom_id res chain seq x y z
N TYR A 1 19.07 24.12 -5.88
CA TYR A 1 18.70 24.96 -4.70
C TYR A 1 17.42 24.50 -3.98
N SER A 2 16.67 23.52 -4.53
CA SER A 2 15.36 23.07 -4.00
C SER A 2 15.42 21.90 -2.98
N ARG A 3 16.46 21.10 -2.96
CA ARG A 3 16.55 19.86 -2.13
C ARG A 3 16.75 20.10 -0.63
N ARG A 4 17.30 21.26 -0.21
CA ARG A 4 17.54 21.57 1.22
C ARG A 4 16.29 22.09 1.97
N ARG A 5 15.27 22.60 1.27
CA ARG A 5 14.05 23.12 1.92
C ARG A 5 13.05 22.01 2.30
N ARG A 6 13.00 20.89 1.55
CA ARG A 6 12.08 19.75 1.84
C ARG A 6 12.47 18.96 3.09
N ARG A 7 13.78 18.78 3.35
CA ARG A 7 14.24 18.08 4.59
C ARG A 7 13.96 18.83 5.89
N ARG A 8 13.79 20.15 5.86
CA ARG A 8 13.45 20.96 7.04
C ARG A 8 11.95 20.99 7.35
N ALA A 9 11.07 20.71 6.39
CA ALA A 9 9.63 20.66 6.60
C ALA A 9 9.20 19.34 7.29
N LEU A 10 9.83 18.21 6.94
CA LEU A 10 9.53 16.89 7.53
C LEU A 10 9.91 16.80 9.03
N GLY A 11 10.98 17.50 9.44
CA GLY A 11 11.41 17.53 10.86
C GLY A 11 10.54 18.38 11.76
N ARG A 12 9.73 19.31 11.23
CA ARG A 12 8.92 20.23 12.05
C ARG A 12 7.49 19.74 12.32
N ILE A 13 6.93 18.92 11.42
CA ILE A 13 5.57 18.37 11.61
C ILE A 13 5.60 17.33 12.73
N HIS A 14 6.65 16.54 12.84
CA HIS A 14 6.78 15.50 13.87
C HIS A 14 6.95 16.05 15.29
N CYS A 15 7.48 17.25 15.45
CA CYS A 15 7.78 17.80 16.80
C CYS A 15 6.61 18.55 17.45
N SER A 16 5.70 19.18 16.66
CA SER A 16 4.63 20.01 17.21
C SER A 16 3.38 19.22 17.62
N GLU A 17 3.07 18.13 16.93
CA GLU A 17 1.92 17.27 17.25
C GLU A 17 2.24 16.30 18.38
N THR A 18 3.44 15.75 18.42
CA THR A 18 3.91 14.89 19.53
C THR A 18 3.91 15.66 20.87
N GLN A 19 4.24 16.95 20.85
CA GLN A 19 4.22 17.79 22.06
C GLN A 19 2.80 18.22 22.49
N ARG A 20 1.83 18.27 21.57
CA ARG A 20 0.42 18.57 21.89
C ARG A 20 -0.28 17.38 22.54
N MET A 21 0.09 16.15 22.22
CA MET A 21 -0.52 14.94 22.77
C MET A 21 -0.01 14.56 24.16
N GLN A 22 1.16 15.07 24.59
CA GLN A 22 1.71 14.82 25.93
C GLN A 22 0.97 15.53 27.07
N LYS A 23 0.01 16.41 26.80
CA LYS A 23 -0.80 17.06 27.81
C LYS A 23 -2.12 16.32 28.05
N LYS A 24 -2.16 15.40 29.03
CA LYS A 24 -3.32 14.64 29.54
C LYS A 24 -3.91 13.61 28.57
N GLY A 25 -3.12 12.67 28.08
CA GLY A 25 -3.60 11.50 27.34
C GLY A 25 -4.01 10.39 28.31
N ASP A 26 -5.15 9.77 28.02
CA ASP A 26 -5.54 8.47 28.57
C ASP A 26 -4.38 7.46 28.37
N PRO A 27 -3.84 6.83 29.41
CA PRO A 27 -2.72 5.90 29.30
C PRO A 27 -2.95 4.81 28.26
N MET A 28 -4.16 4.28 28.16
CA MET A 28 -4.55 3.27 27.20
C MET A 28 -4.44 3.77 25.73
N LYS A 29 -4.74 5.04 25.48
CA LYS A 29 -4.57 5.65 24.16
C LYS A 29 -3.11 5.86 23.78
N GLN A 30 -2.27 6.15 24.76
CA GLN A 30 -0.82 6.30 24.57
C GLN A 30 -0.18 4.95 24.24
N ASP A 31 -0.59 3.88 24.91
CA ASP A 31 -0.10 2.52 24.64
C ASP A 31 -0.52 2.06 23.24
N LEU A 32 -1.77 2.30 22.84
CA LEU A 32 -2.24 2.00 21.49
C LEU A 32 -1.44 2.76 20.42
N TYR A 33 -1.18 4.05 20.63
CA TYR A 33 -0.36 4.86 19.73
C TYR A 33 1.06 4.29 19.59
N ASN A 34 1.70 3.96 20.72
CA ASN A 34 3.04 3.39 20.73
C ASN A 34 3.09 2.02 20.02
N ASN A 35 2.09 1.17 20.20
CA ASN A 35 1.96 -0.12 19.52
C ASN A 35 1.86 0.05 18.01
N ILE A 36 1.06 1.02 17.53
CA ILE A 36 0.94 1.33 16.10
C ILE A 36 2.27 1.82 15.54
N VAL A 37 2.95 2.74 16.23
CA VAL A 37 4.25 3.28 15.80
C VAL A 37 5.29 2.15 15.72
N THR A 38 5.37 1.30 16.73
CA THR A 38 6.29 0.15 16.75
C THR A 38 6.00 -0.79 15.59
N TYR A 39 4.74 -1.16 15.37
CA TYR A 39 4.32 -2.00 14.25
C TYR A 39 4.71 -1.40 12.88
N ILE A 40 4.52 -0.10 12.71
CA ILE A 40 4.89 0.61 11.48
C ILE A 40 6.40 0.55 11.25
N ILE A 41 7.20 0.84 12.27
CA ILE A 41 8.66 0.86 12.16
C ILE A 41 9.20 -0.53 11.80
N GLU A 42 8.69 -1.58 12.44
CA GLU A 42 9.13 -2.97 12.22
C GLU A 42 8.77 -3.50 10.82
N ASN A 43 7.75 -2.94 10.17
CA ASN A 43 7.23 -3.45 8.90
C ASN A 43 7.42 -2.52 7.71
N GLN A 44 8.20 -1.44 7.83
CA GLN A 44 8.39 -0.42 6.77
C GLN A 44 8.78 -1.01 5.42
N THR A 45 9.69 -1.99 5.41
CA THR A 45 10.15 -2.64 4.17
C THR A 45 9.02 -3.41 3.47
N LYS A 46 8.13 -4.06 4.22
CA LYS A 46 6.96 -4.75 3.67
C LYS A 46 5.99 -3.76 3.04
N PHE A 47 5.71 -2.67 3.77
CA PHE A 47 4.81 -1.63 3.28
C PHE A 47 5.31 -0.96 2.01
N TYR A 48 6.62 -0.69 1.95
CA TYR A 48 7.26 -0.17 0.74
C TYR A 48 7.12 -1.15 -0.43
N ARG A 49 7.43 -2.45 -0.24
CA ARG A 49 7.30 -3.46 -1.30
C ARG A 49 5.88 -3.57 -1.81
N LEU A 50 4.89 -3.55 -0.90
CA LEU A 50 3.49 -3.59 -1.29
C LEU A 50 3.10 -2.35 -2.07
N ALA A 51 3.43 -1.14 -1.62
CA ALA A 51 3.17 0.10 -2.34
C ALA A 51 3.86 0.10 -3.72
N PHE A 52 5.14 -0.30 -3.78
CA PHE A 52 5.89 -0.40 -5.02
C PHE A 52 5.25 -1.36 -6.02
N SER A 53 4.68 -2.47 -5.56
CA SER A 53 3.98 -3.42 -6.44
C SER A 53 2.75 -2.84 -7.13
N TYR A 54 2.25 -1.68 -6.69
CA TYR A 54 1.13 -0.97 -7.33
C TYR A 54 1.60 0.07 -8.35
N VAL A 55 2.68 0.79 -8.05
CA VAL A 55 3.07 1.98 -8.82
C VAL A 55 4.36 1.82 -9.61
N HIS A 56 5.15 0.80 -9.33
CA HIS A 56 6.44 0.50 -9.97
C HIS A 56 7.40 1.71 -10.04
N ASN A 57 7.21 2.69 -9.16
CA ASN A 57 8.04 3.87 -9.02
C ASN A 57 8.42 4.07 -7.56
N GLN A 58 9.71 4.32 -7.31
CA GLN A 58 10.26 4.40 -5.96
C GLN A 58 9.76 5.63 -5.19
N GLU A 59 9.69 6.79 -5.83
CA GLU A 59 9.25 8.04 -5.20
C GLU A 59 7.76 7.95 -4.86
N ASP A 60 6.96 7.46 -5.79
CA ASP A 60 5.51 7.27 -5.59
C ASP A 60 5.19 6.25 -4.50
N ALA A 61 5.93 5.14 -4.45
CA ALA A 61 5.78 4.14 -3.40
C ALA A 61 6.09 4.70 -2.01
N LEU A 62 7.14 5.52 -1.89
CA LEU A 62 7.49 6.20 -0.64
C LEU A 62 6.41 7.22 -0.24
N ASP A 63 5.86 7.97 -1.17
CA ASP A 63 4.79 8.93 -0.92
C ASP A 63 3.50 8.23 -0.44
N ILE A 64 3.15 7.10 -1.05
CA ILE A 64 2.01 6.27 -0.61
C ILE A 64 2.20 5.78 0.83
N VAL A 65 3.39 5.24 1.14
CA VAL A 65 3.69 4.75 2.50
C VAL A 65 3.64 5.89 3.51
N GLN A 66 4.21 7.06 3.20
CA GLN A 66 4.15 8.23 4.07
C GLN A 66 2.71 8.69 4.31
N ASN A 67 1.88 8.76 3.26
CA ASN A 67 0.48 9.13 3.39
C ASN A 67 -0.31 8.13 4.25
N ALA A 68 -0.05 6.82 4.08
CA ALA A 68 -0.67 5.78 4.89
C ALA A 68 -0.27 5.91 6.37
N ILE A 69 1.01 6.18 6.67
CA ILE A 69 1.50 6.42 8.03
C ILE A 69 0.83 7.64 8.64
N CYS A 70 0.78 8.77 7.93
CA CYS A 70 0.12 9.98 8.41
C CYS A 70 -1.33 9.70 8.77
N LYS A 71 -2.10 9.05 7.88
CA LYS A 71 -3.50 8.68 8.13
C LYS A 71 -3.66 7.74 9.31
N ALA A 72 -2.78 6.75 9.44
CA ALA A 72 -2.81 5.85 10.58
C ALA A 72 -2.60 6.60 11.90
N LEU A 73 -1.64 7.53 11.96
CA LEU A 73 -1.36 8.31 13.16
C LEU A 73 -2.43 9.37 13.44
N GLU A 74 -3.08 9.94 12.44
CA GLU A 74 -4.20 10.85 12.60
C GLU A 74 -5.46 10.12 13.13
N HIS A 75 -5.68 8.88 12.69
CA HIS A 75 -6.89 8.12 12.97
C HIS A 75 -6.67 6.91 13.92
N TYR A 76 -5.56 6.87 14.66
CA TYR A 76 -5.24 5.75 15.56
C TYR A 76 -6.37 5.42 16.56
N GLY A 77 -7.10 6.41 17.01
CA GLY A 77 -8.25 6.23 17.91
C GLY A 77 -9.44 5.49 17.29
N SER A 78 -9.46 5.29 15.97
CA SER A 78 -10.48 4.47 15.29
C SER A 78 -10.25 2.97 15.43
N LEU A 79 -9.03 2.56 15.78
CA LEU A 79 -8.68 1.16 16.01
C LEU A 79 -9.25 0.70 17.36
N LYS A 80 -10.32 -0.10 17.32
CA LYS A 80 -11.01 -0.59 18.51
C LYS A 80 -10.34 -1.82 19.15
N ASN A 81 -9.59 -2.57 18.37
CA ASN A 81 -8.91 -3.79 18.79
C ASN A 81 -7.44 -3.72 18.38
N GLU A 82 -6.55 -3.71 19.36
CA GLU A 82 -5.10 -3.65 19.14
C GLU A 82 -4.57 -4.84 18.32
N GLN A 83 -5.20 -6.00 18.45
CA GLN A 83 -4.83 -7.20 17.68
C GLN A 83 -5.12 -7.04 16.17
N ALA A 84 -5.99 -6.10 15.81
CA ALA A 84 -6.33 -5.81 14.41
C ALA A 84 -5.42 -4.76 13.76
N VAL A 85 -4.34 -4.29 14.43
CA VAL A 85 -3.43 -3.27 13.91
C VAL A 85 -2.90 -3.64 12.52
N ARG A 86 -2.60 -4.93 12.30
CA ARG A 86 -2.12 -5.45 11.03
C ARG A 86 -3.14 -5.23 9.91
N THR A 87 -4.32 -5.79 10.00
CA THR A 87 -5.38 -5.69 8.97
C THR A 87 -5.83 -4.25 8.77
N TRP A 88 -5.90 -3.49 9.85
CA TRP A 88 -6.26 -2.09 9.83
C TRP A 88 -5.25 -1.23 9.07
N PHE A 89 -3.94 -1.41 9.30
CA PHE A 89 -2.91 -0.66 8.59
C PHE A 89 -2.81 -1.06 7.11
N TYR A 90 -2.87 -2.37 6.80
CA TYR A 90 -2.90 -2.81 5.40
C TYR A 90 -4.11 -2.27 4.64
N ARG A 91 -5.27 -2.12 5.28
CA ARG A 91 -6.43 -1.49 4.67
C ARG A 91 -6.15 -0.03 4.30
N ILE A 92 -5.50 0.73 5.18
CA ILE A 92 -5.10 2.12 4.91
C ILE A 92 -4.13 2.14 3.72
N LEU A 93 -3.08 1.33 3.75
CA LEU A 93 -2.05 1.29 2.72
C LEU A 93 -2.61 0.91 1.34
N VAL A 94 -3.44 -0.12 1.26
CA VAL A 94 -4.12 -0.53 0.02
C VAL A 94 -5.00 0.60 -0.52
N ASN A 95 -5.79 1.24 0.34
CA ASN A 95 -6.64 2.34 -0.07
C ASN A 95 -5.83 3.54 -0.59
N GLU A 96 -4.69 3.86 0.02
CA GLU A 96 -3.81 4.93 -0.48
C GLU A 96 -3.19 4.56 -1.83
N SER A 97 -2.77 3.31 -2.00
CA SER A 97 -2.24 2.82 -3.29
C SER A 97 -3.28 2.93 -4.40
N LEU A 98 -4.49 2.45 -4.16
CA LEU A 98 -5.58 2.51 -5.14
C LEU A 98 -6.04 3.95 -5.42
N LEU A 99 -6.03 4.82 -4.41
CA LEU A 99 -6.35 6.23 -4.56
C LEU A 99 -5.31 6.96 -5.41
N PHE A 100 -4.04 6.61 -5.22
CA PHE A 100 -2.93 7.14 -6.01
C PHE A 100 -3.09 6.79 -7.49
N LEU A 101 -3.31 5.50 -7.81
CA LEU A 101 -3.53 5.04 -9.18
C LEU A 101 -4.70 5.75 -9.86
N LYS A 102 -5.84 5.89 -9.17
CA LYS A 102 -7.00 6.62 -9.70
C LYS A 102 -6.71 8.09 -9.98
N LYS A 103 -5.88 8.74 -9.16
CA LYS A 103 -5.46 10.12 -9.41
C LYS A 103 -4.56 10.22 -10.63
N GLN A 104 -3.63 9.28 -10.78
CA GLN A 104 -2.72 9.21 -11.92
C GLN A 104 -3.50 8.98 -13.23
N GLU A 105 -4.41 8.02 -13.27
CA GLU A 105 -5.30 7.78 -14.42
C GLU A 105 -6.11 9.04 -14.82
N LYS A 106 -6.67 9.73 -13.83
CA LYS A 106 -7.43 10.96 -14.08
C LYS A 106 -6.54 12.10 -14.60
N PHE A 107 -5.29 12.17 -14.18
CA PHE A 107 -4.34 13.17 -14.68
C PHE A 107 -4.01 12.89 -16.15
N LEU A 108 -3.69 11.64 -16.49
CA LEU A 108 -3.38 11.21 -17.86
C LEU A 108 -4.58 11.38 -18.80
N SER A 109 -5.80 11.14 -18.34
CA SER A 109 -7.01 11.32 -19.16
C SER A 109 -7.41 12.78 -19.43
N ASN A 110 -6.88 13.73 -18.66
CA ASN A 110 -7.14 15.17 -18.85
C ASN A 110 -6.05 15.89 -19.64
N GLU A 111 -4.91 15.24 -19.88
CA GLU A 111 -3.83 15.76 -20.72
C GLU A 111 -3.84 15.00 -22.05
N GLU A 112 -4.49 15.57 -23.07
CA GLU A 112 -4.46 15.05 -24.46
C GLU A 112 -3.05 15.13 -25.11
N GLU A 113 -2.04 15.55 -24.39
CA GLU A 113 -0.63 15.57 -24.82
C GLU A 113 0.29 15.20 -23.65
N ALA A 114 0.33 13.94 -23.27
CA ALA A 114 1.42 13.44 -22.42
C ALA A 114 2.40 12.63 -23.27
N ALA A 115 3.55 13.25 -23.55
CA ALA A 115 4.69 12.59 -24.16
C ALA A 115 5.06 11.32 -23.38
N ASP A 116 5.40 10.26 -24.12
CA ASP A 116 6.09 9.06 -23.66
C ASP A 116 7.14 9.42 -22.62
N ILE A 117 6.90 9.08 -21.36
CA ILE A 117 7.95 9.04 -20.35
C ILE A 117 8.57 7.66 -20.46
N PRO A 118 9.82 7.54 -20.94
CA PRO A 118 10.48 6.25 -21.04
C PRO A 118 10.68 5.70 -19.61
N TYR A 119 10.03 4.60 -19.32
CA TYR A 119 10.33 3.79 -18.16
C TYR A 119 11.64 3.04 -18.44
N ASP A 120 12.73 3.46 -17.84
CA ASP A 120 14.02 2.77 -17.92
C ASP A 120 14.57 2.50 -16.51
N GLU A 121 14.22 1.36 -15.97
CA GLU A 121 15.03 0.67 -14.97
C GLU A 121 15.00 -0.84 -15.26
N LYS A 122 16.00 -1.29 -15.99
CA LYS A 122 16.31 -2.71 -16.18
C LYS A 122 16.77 -3.32 -14.86
N GLY A 123 15.91 -4.14 -14.27
CA GLY A 123 16.26 -4.93 -13.10
C GLY A 123 15.44 -6.20 -12.99
N TYR A 124 16.00 -7.33 -13.43
CA TYR A 124 15.46 -8.69 -13.31
C TYR A 124 14.26 -9.02 -14.20
N GLU A 125 14.54 -9.36 -15.45
CA GLU A 125 13.58 -9.69 -16.54
C GLU A 125 12.47 -10.70 -16.18
N THR A 126 12.69 -11.60 -15.22
CA THR A 126 11.68 -12.60 -14.82
C THR A 126 10.68 -12.14 -13.77
N VAL A 127 10.98 -11.07 -13.03
CA VAL A 127 10.10 -10.54 -11.98
C VAL A 127 9.16 -9.50 -12.58
N ASP A 128 9.64 -8.73 -13.56
CA ASP A 128 8.85 -7.72 -14.26
C ASP A 128 7.70 -8.38 -15.04
N ASP A 129 7.92 -9.50 -15.71
CA ASP A 129 6.88 -10.27 -16.41
C ASP A 129 5.72 -10.66 -15.48
N LEU A 130 6.01 -11.11 -14.26
CA LEU A 130 4.96 -11.50 -13.32
C LEU A 130 4.13 -10.29 -12.85
N TYR A 131 4.76 -9.16 -12.61
CA TYR A 131 4.05 -7.93 -12.23
C TYR A 131 3.15 -7.44 -13.36
N ASP A 132 3.61 -7.50 -14.60
CA ASP A 132 2.83 -7.13 -15.79
C ASP A 132 1.61 -8.04 -15.96
N HIS A 133 1.76 -9.34 -15.76
CA HIS A 133 0.63 -10.27 -15.79
C HIS A 133 -0.37 -10.01 -14.64
N ILE A 134 0.10 -9.66 -13.45
CA ILE A 134 -0.77 -9.27 -12.34
C ILE A 134 -1.48 -7.95 -12.65
N ALA A 135 -0.81 -6.99 -13.28
CA ALA A 135 -1.38 -5.68 -13.62
C ALA A 135 -2.55 -5.76 -14.61
N GLN A 136 -2.61 -6.81 -15.43
CA GLN A 136 -3.72 -7.06 -16.37
C GLN A 136 -4.98 -7.63 -15.71
N LEU A 137 -4.91 -8.04 -14.45
CA LEU A 137 -6.05 -8.59 -13.72
C LEU A 137 -6.96 -7.48 -13.20
N ASP A 138 -8.20 -7.86 -12.85
CA ASP A 138 -9.11 -6.98 -12.12
C ASP A 138 -8.45 -6.40 -10.85
N PRO A 139 -8.60 -5.10 -10.52
CA PRO A 139 -7.93 -4.45 -9.39
C PRO A 139 -8.12 -5.15 -8.03
N ASP A 140 -9.31 -5.70 -7.78
CA ASP A 140 -9.57 -6.46 -6.57
C ASP A 140 -8.79 -7.77 -6.53
N VAL A 141 -8.67 -8.43 -7.70
CA VAL A 141 -7.92 -9.69 -7.84
C VAL A 141 -6.43 -9.43 -7.65
N GLN A 142 -5.91 -8.35 -8.25
CA GLN A 142 -4.53 -7.91 -8.03
C GLN A 142 -4.25 -7.71 -6.54
N THR A 143 -5.11 -6.95 -5.85
CA THR A 143 -4.98 -6.69 -4.41
C THR A 143 -4.96 -7.97 -3.59
N ILE A 144 -5.89 -8.91 -3.87
CA ILE A 144 -5.95 -10.19 -3.16
C ILE A 144 -4.68 -11.00 -3.38
N ILE A 145 -4.15 -11.07 -4.61
CA ILE A 145 -2.92 -11.78 -4.95
C ILE A 145 -1.72 -11.15 -4.24
N LYS A 146 -1.57 -9.82 -4.30
CA LYS A 146 -0.48 -9.10 -3.64
C LYS A 146 -0.49 -9.33 -2.13
N LEU A 147 -1.63 -9.20 -1.48
CA LEU A 147 -1.76 -9.44 -0.04
C LEU A 147 -1.51 -10.92 0.34
N ARG A 148 -1.92 -11.86 -0.51
CA ARG A 148 -1.74 -13.30 -0.23
C ARG A 148 -0.31 -13.76 -0.39
N PHE A 149 0.36 -13.36 -1.47
CA PHE A 149 1.66 -13.92 -1.86
C PHE A 149 2.85 -13.04 -1.49
N PHE A 150 2.69 -11.71 -1.45
CA PHE A 150 3.78 -10.82 -1.07
C PHE A 150 3.80 -10.54 0.43
N GLU A 151 2.60 -10.47 1.06
CA GLU A 151 2.45 -10.16 2.48
C GLU A 151 2.06 -11.37 3.33
N GLU A 152 1.85 -12.52 2.69
CA GLU A 152 1.50 -13.80 3.34
C GLU A 152 0.28 -13.71 4.26
N LEU A 153 -0.67 -12.81 3.92
CA LEU A 153 -1.88 -12.66 4.72
C LEU A 153 -2.80 -13.88 4.57
N PRO A 154 -3.38 -14.37 5.66
CA PRO A 154 -4.44 -15.37 5.59
C PRO A 154 -5.68 -14.77 4.91
N LEU A 155 -6.46 -15.61 4.21
CA LEU A 155 -7.64 -15.14 3.44
C LEU A 155 -8.68 -14.41 4.30
N LYS A 156 -8.73 -14.72 5.58
CA LYS A 156 -9.59 -14.06 6.55
C LYS A 156 -9.19 -12.58 6.72
N ASP A 157 -7.90 -12.35 6.88
CA ASP A 157 -7.35 -11.00 7.03
C ASP A 157 -7.49 -10.20 5.73
N ILE A 158 -7.31 -10.86 4.57
CA ILE A 158 -7.54 -10.25 3.25
C ILE A 158 -9.00 -9.82 3.10
N ALA A 159 -9.95 -10.64 3.57
CA ALA A 159 -11.37 -10.29 3.56
C ALA A 159 -11.64 -9.03 4.41
N GLU A 160 -10.98 -8.91 5.56
CA GLU A 160 -11.05 -7.71 6.39
C GLU A 160 -10.41 -6.49 5.71
N VAL A 161 -9.20 -6.64 5.14
CA VAL A 161 -8.48 -5.56 4.45
C VAL A 161 -9.29 -5.02 3.27
N THR A 162 -9.85 -5.90 2.45
CA THR A 162 -10.59 -5.55 1.23
C THR A 162 -12.07 -5.23 1.47
N ASN A 163 -12.55 -5.42 2.70
CA ASN A 163 -13.97 -5.31 3.05
C ASN A 163 -14.88 -6.21 2.21
N MET A 164 -14.41 -7.42 1.88
CA MET A 164 -15.13 -8.43 1.12
C MET A 164 -15.47 -9.62 2.03
N ASN A 165 -16.48 -10.40 1.67
CA ASN A 165 -16.68 -11.67 2.36
C ASN A 165 -15.62 -12.71 1.95
N LEU A 166 -15.33 -13.66 2.84
CA LEU A 166 -14.28 -14.67 2.64
C LEU A 166 -14.52 -15.54 1.39
N ASN A 167 -15.77 -15.85 1.05
CA ASN A 167 -16.06 -16.66 -0.12
C ASN A 167 -15.78 -15.89 -1.41
N THR A 168 -16.08 -14.59 -1.44
CA THR A 168 -15.74 -13.71 -2.56
C THR A 168 -14.23 -13.63 -2.73
N VAL A 169 -13.46 -13.46 -1.65
CA VAL A 169 -11.98 -13.44 -1.70
C VAL A 169 -11.45 -14.76 -2.26
N LYS A 170 -11.95 -15.91 -1.78
CA LYS A 170 -11.58 -17.22 -2.31
C LYS A 170 -11.87 -17.35 -3.80
N ALA A 171 -13.08 -17.00 -4.23
CA ALA A 171 -13.49 -17.11 -5.63
C ALA A 171 -12.63 -16.22 -6.54
N LYS A 172 -12.40 -14.96 -6.14
CA LYS A 172 -11.54 -14.01 -6.88
C LYS A 172 -10.09 -14.52 -6.94
N LEU A 173 -9.54 -15.03 -5.84
CA LEU A 173 -8.19 -15.59 -5.80
C LEU A 173 -8.03 -16.77 -6.79
N TYR A 174 -8.90 -17.77 -6.72
CA TYR A 174 -8.83 -18.93 -7.61
C TYR A 174 -8.99 -18.55 -9.07
N ARG A 175 -9.91 -17.62 -9.38
CA ARG A 175 -10.09 -17.11 -10.73
C ARG A 175 -8.83 -16.39 -11.22
N GLY A 176 -8.23 -15.53 -10.40
CA GLY A 176 -7.00 -14.82 -10.74
C GLY A 176 -5.83 -15.74 -11.00
N LEU A 177 -5.62 -16.74 -10.13
CA LEU A 177 -4.56 -17.74 -10.31
C LEU A 177 -4.74 -18.56 -11.59
N LYS A 178 -5.99 -18.87 -11.95
CA LYS A 178 -6.27 -19.58 -13.23
C LYS A 178 -5.91 -18.72 -14.42
N LEU A 179 -6.26 -17.42 -14.40
CA LEU A 179 -5.90 -16.48 -15.47
C LEU A 179 -4.40 -16.29 -15.59
N LEU A 180 -3.70 -16.08 -14.47
CA LEU A 180 -2.23 -15.98 -14.46
C LEU A 180 -1.56 -17.20 -15.05
N LYS A 181 -2.02 -18.41 -14.70
CA LYS A 181 -1.49 -19.64 -15.26
C LYS A 181 -1.67 -19.70 -16.78
N GLN A 182 -2.80 -19.25 -17.30
CA GLN A 182 -3.05 -19.22 -18.76
C GLN A 182 -2.13 -18.22 -19.45
N ASN A 183 -2.00 -17.00 -18.93
CA ASN A 183 -1.16 -15.97 -19.53
C ASN A 183 0.32 -16.36 -19.55
N ILE A 184 0.84 -16.98 -18.48
CA ILE A 184 2.24 -17.42 -18.42
C ILE A 184 2.49 -18.59 -19.42
N GLN A 185 1.54 -19.49 -19.60
CA GLN A 185 1.71 -20.61 -20.55
C GLN A 185 1.63 -20.20 -22.03
N GLU A 186 0.99 -19.06 -22.34
CA GLU A 186 0.94 -18.53 -23.72
C GLU A 186 2.24 -17.85 -24.13
N VAL A 187 3.09 -17.44 -23.19
CA VAL A 187 4.38 -16.80 -23.46
C VAL A 187 5.50 -17.83 -23.72
N ASP A 188 5.35 -19.06 -23.21
CA ASP A 188 6.32 -20.15 -23.35
C ASP A 188 6.15 -20.95 -24.68
N LEU A 189 5.28 -20.52 -25.60
CA LEU A 189 5.05 -21.12 -26.92
C LEU A 189 5.48 -20.20 -28.06
#